data_43b94a5166f4296a58c3859b96b976c0
#
_entry.id   43b94a5166f4296a58c3859b96b976c0
#
_cell.length_a   1.000
_cell.length_b   1.000
_cell.length_c   1.000
_cell.angle_alpha   90.00
_cell.angle_beta   90.00
_cell.angle_gamma   90.00
#
_symmetry.space_group_name_H-M   'P 1'
#
loop_
_entity.id
_entity.type
_entity.pdbx_description
1 polymer ?
#
loop_
_entity_poly.entity_id
_entity_poly.type
_entity_poly.pdbx_seq_one_letter_code
_entity_poly.pdbx_strand_id
1 'polypeptide(L)'
;AAASSGAVGLFHVVGVTPEAQNLQMCLKGKKAKDKFVMTPKMVQEAEERLWTAKGDSVDMVAVGCPHFSFEEFIELAQLIEGRHVHDTVAFWAYTSRAIYGWLENCGLLKALTKAGVMVLTDGCPLQYPKKTWSFSSAFSNSVKFVNYCYSQTGLPVGYGSLADCVESAVRGKICRGRSSWR
;
A
#
# COMPACT_ATOMS: atom_id res chain seq x y z
N ALA A 1 2.26 7.48 -5.16
CA ALA A 1 2.91 8.27 -4.10
C ALA A 1 3.27 9.67 -4.58
N ALA A 2 4.10 9.83 -5.61
CA ALA A 2 4.58 11.14 -6.09
C ALA A 2 3.44 12.13 -6.41
N ALA A 3 2.38 11.69 -7.10
CA ALA A 3 1.22 12.53 -7.38
C ALA A 3 0.44 12.92 -6.11
N SER A 4 0.31 12.00 -5.14
CA SER A 4 -0.46 12.24 -3.92
C SER A 4 0.24 13.13 -2.91
N SER A 5 1.58 13.10 -2.87
CA SER A 5 2.38 13.83 -1.86
C SER A 5 2.95 15.14 -2.37
N GLY A 6 3.10 15.32 -3.68
CA GLY A 6 3.76 16.50 -4.26
C GLY A 6 3.14 16.99 -5.57
N ALA A 7 1.96 16.49 -5.96
CA ALA A 7 1.30 16.82 -7.23
C ALA A 7 2.22 16.60 -8.46
N VAL A 8 3.17 15.66 -8.38
CA VAL A 8 4.09 15.34 -9.47
C VAL A 8 3.31 14.62 -10.56
N GLY A 9 3.06 15.31 -11.66
CA GLY A 9 2.27 14.78 -12.79
C GLY A 9 3.08 13.89 -13.72
N LEU A 10 4.41 14.07 -13.77
CA LEU A 10 5.31 13.29 -14.62
C LEU A 10 6.67 13.14 -13.97
N PHE A 11 7.20 11.93 -14.01
CA PHE A 11 8.59 11.65 -13.67
C PHE A 11 9.15 10.54 -14.56
N HIS A 12 10.46 10.50 -14.69
CA HIS A 12 11.18 9.44 -15.39
C HIS A 12 12.15 8.75 -14.44
N VAL A 13 12.25 7.44 -14.57
CA VAL A 13 13.33 6.65 -13.98
C VAL A 13 14.32 6.36 -15.09
N VAL A 14 15.47 7.05 -15.07
CA VAL A 14 16.50 6.96 -16.11
C VAL A 14 17.00 5.53 -16.22
N GLY A 15 17.06 5.00 -17.44
CA GLY A 15 17.43 3.62 -17.72
C GLY A 15 16.31 2.58 -17.50
N VAL A 16 15.11 3.00 -17.02
CA VAL A 16 13.95 2.13 -16.80
C VAL A 16 12.75 2.60 -17.62
N THR A 17 12.39 3.89 -17.52
CA THR A 17 11.30 4.47 -18.31
C THR A 17 11.69 4.44 -19.80
N PRO A 18 10.86 3.87 -20.72
CA PRO A 18 11.22 3.70 -22.14
C PRO A 18 11.69 4.98 -22.82
N GLU A 19 11.08 6.13 -22.52
CA GLU A 19 11.41 7.46 -23.07
C GLU A 19 12.63 8.11 -22.40
N ALA A 20 13.22 7.46 -21.40
CA ALA A 20 14.26 8.00 -20.54
C ALA A 20 15.47 7.07 -20.42
N GLN A 21 15.97 6.55 -21.54
CA GLN A 21 17.11 5.62 -21.57
C GLN A 21 18.40 6.24 -20.97
N ASN A 22 18.54 7.55 -21.06
CA ASN A 22 19.64 8.28 -20.42
C ASN A 22 19.20 9.70 -20.00
N LEU A 23 20.03 10.34 -19.18
CA LEU A 23 19.73 11.66 -18.63
C LEU A 23 19.64 12.76 -19.73
N GLN A 24 20.38 12.64 -20.81
CA GLN A 24 20.35 13.62 -21.90
C GLN A 24 18.99 13.61 -22.60
N MET A 25 18.41 12.42 -22.81
CA MET A 25 17.05 12.30 -23.39
C MET A 25 16.01 12.95 -22.48
N CYS A 26 16.10 12.77 -21.17
CA CYS A 26 15.17 13.38 -20.21
C CYS A 26 15.27 14.91 -20.22
N LEU A 27 16.49 15.44 -20.22
CA LEU A 27 16.73 16.88 -20.10
C LEU A 27 16.58 17.64 -21.43
N LYS A 28 16.61 16.93 -22.58
CA LYS A 28 16.48 17.54 -23.92
C LYS A 28 17.42 18.76 -24.10
N GLY A 29 18.68 18.62 -23.71
CA GLY A 29 19.67 19.67 -23.79
C GLY A 29 19.58 20.77 -22.70
N LYS A 30 18.62 20.68 -21.79
CA LYS A 30 18.50 21.60 -20.65
C LYS A 30 19.35 21.12 -19.47
N LYS A 31 19.75 22.05 -18.61
CA LYS A 31 20.40 21.71 -17.33
C LYS A 31 19.32 21.39 -16.29
N ALA A 32 19.61 20.42 -15.40
CA ALA A 32 18.78 20.22 -14.21
C ALA A 32 18.80 21.48 -13.35
N LYS A 33 17.64 21.88 -12.84
CA LYS A 33 17.54 23.04 -11.93
C LYS A 33 18.12 22.70 -10.57
N ASP A 34 17.77 21.50 -10.08
CA ASP A 34 18.18 21.01 -8.77
C ASP A 34 18.63 19.56 -8.87
N LYS A 35 19.46 19.13 -7.94
CA LYS A 35 19.92 17.77 -7.78
C LYS A 35 19.87 17.39 -6.30
N PHE A 36 19.16 16.31 -6.01
CA PHE A 36 19.08 15.77 -4.66
C PHE A 36 19.65 14.36 -4.63
N VAL A 37 20.34 14.03 -3.55
CA VAL A 37 20.79 12.67 -3.26
C VAL A 37 19.93 12.13 -2.12
N MET A 38 19.15 11.10 -2.41
CA MET A 38 18.31 10.46 -1.41
C MET A 38 19.16 9.63 -0.45
N THR A 39 18.99 9.84 0.85
CA THR A 39 19.68 9.09 1.90
C THR A 39 18.71 8.20 2.66
N PRO A 40 19.18 7.11 3.31
CA PRO A 40 18.32 6.28 4.17
C PRO A 40 17.59 7.09 5.25
N LYS A 41 18.27 8.09 5.83
CA LYS A 41 17.69 9.00 6.82
C LYS A 41 16.48 9.77 6.27
N MET A 42 16.58 10.30 5.03
CA MET A 42 15.44 11.00 4.40
C MET A 42 14.24 10.07 4.17
N VAL A 43 14.49 8.81 3.85
CA VAL A 43 13.41 7.81 3.70
C VAL A 43 12.75 7.53 5.05
N GLN A 44 13.53 7.34 6.11
CA GLN A 44 13.01 7.16 7.48
C GLN A 44 12.17 8.35 7.95
N GLU A 45 12.66 9.57 7.76
CA GLU A 45 11.92 10.80 8.09
C GLU A 45 10.60 10.91 7.30
N ALA A 46 10.58 10.44 6.04
CA ALA A 46 9.35 10.40 5.25
C ALA A 46 8.35 9.35 5.78
N GLU A 47 8.84 8.17 6.16
CA GLU A 47 8.01 7.13 6.79
C GLU A 47 7.43 7.60 8.13
N GLU A 48 8.22 8.28 8.95
CA GLU A 48 7.77 8.83 10.24
C GLU A 48 6.67 9.91 10.06
N ARG A 49 6.81 10.77 9.05
CA ARG A 49 5.78 11.78 8.72
C ARG A 49 4.47 11.17 8.25
N LEU A 50 4.51 10.01 7.63
CA LEU A 50 3.32 9.29 7.18
C LEU A 50 2.61 8.57 8.34
N TRP A 51 3.31 8.32 9.43
CA TRP A 51 2.80 7.55 10.55
C TRP A 51 1.91 8.38 11.46
N THR A 52 0.61 8.08 11.50
CA THR A 52 -0.35 8.73 12.39
C THR A 52 -0.99 7.75 13.38
N ALA A 53 -0.68 6.44 13.28
CA ALA A 53 -1.20 5.44 14.20
C ALA A 53 -0.76 5.71 15.65
N LYS A 54 -1.68 5.49 16.59
CA LYS A 54 -1.46 5.64 18.03
C LYS A 54 -1.51 4.25 18.69
N GLY A 55 -0.43 3.87 19.35
CA GLY A 55 -0.30 2.51 19.91
C GLY A 55 -0.13 1.45 18.85
N ASP A 56 -0.49 0.22 19.16
CA ASP A 56 -0.33 -0.97 18.31
C ASP A 56 -1.67 -1.59 17.84
N SER A 57 -2.79 -1.01 18.19
CA SER A 57 -4.11 -1.49 17.79
C SER A 57 -4.34 -1.30 16.28
N VAL A 58 -4.89 -2.31 15.63
CA VAL A 58 -5.33 -2.26 14.23
C VAL A 58 -6.63 -3.04 14.07
N ASP A 59 -7.60 -2.44 13.42
CA ASP A 59 -8.89 -3.06 13.08
C ASP A 59 -9.18 -3.02 11.57
N MET A 60 -8.32 -2.36 10.78
CA MET A 60 -8.37 -2.35 9.33
C MET A 60 -6.98 -2.49 8.71
N VAL A 61 -6.81 -3.46 7.82
CA VAL A 61 -5.66 -3.53 6.92
C VAL A 61 -6.16 -3.33 5.49
N ALA A 62 -5.60 -2.35 4.78
CA ALA A 62 -5.98 -2.05 3.39
C ALA A 62 -4.76 -2.08 2.48
N VAL A 63 -4.79 -2.96 1.48
CA VAL A 63 -3.74 -3.10 0.45
C VAL A 63 -4.33 -2.94 -0.96
N GLY A 64 -3.48 -2.75 -1.96
CA GLY A 64 -3.98 -2.55 -3.33
C GLY A 64 -4.39 -1.10 -3.63
N CYS A 65 -3.61 -0.13 -3.17
CA CYS A 65 -3.76 1.27 -3.55
C CYS A 65 -2.40 1.83 -4.06
N PRO A 66 -2.13 1.77 -5.38
CA PRO A 66 -3.01 1.39 -6.50
C PRO A 66 -3.41 -0.10 -6.48
N HIS A 67 -4.38 -0.45 -7.32
CA HIS A 67 -4.92 -1.80 -7.42
C HIS A 67 -3.82 -2.84 -7.60
N PHE A 68 -3.90 -3.92 -6.83
CA PHE A 68 -2.96 -5.03 -6.91
C PHE A 68 -2.98 -5.72 -8.28
N SER A 69 -1.80 -6.04 -8.77
CA SER A 69 -1.60 -6.95 -9.89
C SER A 69 -1.82 -8.42 -9.47
N PHE A 70 -1.81 -9.31 -10.44
CA PHE A 70 -1.94 -10.75 -10.16
C PHE A 70 -0.74 -11.28 -9.35
N GLU A 71 0.46 -10.80 -9.66
CA GLU A 71 1.70 -11.15 -8.96
C GLU A 71 1.68 -10.74 -7.49
N GLU A 72 1.16 -9.55 -7.19
CA GLU A 72 1.00 -9.08 -5.81
C GLU A 72 0.00 -9.93 -5.02
N PHE A 73 -1.03 -10.48 -5.67
CA PHE A 73 -1.91 -11.47 -5.03
C PHE A 73 -1.25 -12.83 -4.81
N ILE A 74 -0.35 -13.27 -5.69
CA ILE A 74 0.45 -14.47 -5.45
C ILE A 74 1.32 -14.28 -4.19
N GLU A 75 2.00 -13.13 -4.09
CA GLU A 75 2.79 -12.79 -2.90
C GLU A 75 1.92 -12.75 -1.63
N LEU A 76 0.77 -12.08 -1.68
CA LEU A 76 -0.17 -12.02 -0.56
C LEU A 76 -0.62 -13.43 -0.12
N ALA A 77 -0.94 -14.30 -1.09
CA ALA A 77 -1.37 -15.66 -0.79
C ALA A 77 -0.26 -16.50 -0.15
N GLN A 78 0.98 -16.36 -0.60
CA GLN A 78 2.14 -17.02 0.00
C GLN A 78 2.37 -16.55 1.44
N LEU A 79 2.25 -15.24 1.69
CA LEU A 79 2.44 -14.67 3.03
C LEU A 79 1.36 -15.10 4.03
N ILE A 80 0.12 -15.36 3.57
CA ILE A 80 -0.99 -15.73 4.45
C ILE A 80 -1.27 -17.24 4.47
N GLU A 81 -0.54 -18.03 3.70
CA GLU A 81 -0.75 -19.49 3.61
C GLU A 81 -0.76 -20.16 4.99
N GLY A 82 -1.79 -20.99 5.23
CA GLY A 82 -1.96 -21.69 6.51
C GLY A 82 -2.34 -20.81 7.70
N ARG A 83 -2.60 -19.52 7.48
CA ARG A 83 -2.90 -18.52 8.52
C ARG A 83 -4.31 -17.96 8.31
N HIS A 84 -4.83 -17.24 9.32
CA HIS A 84 -6.13 -16.60 9.25
C HIS A 84 -6.04 -15.16 9.80
N VAL A 85 -6.76 -14.26 9.17
CA VAL A 85 -6.93 -12.88 9.64
C VAL A 85 -7.63 -12.90 11.00
N HIS A 86 -7.15 -12.12 11.95
CA HIS A 86 -7.75 -12.00 13.28
C HIS A 86 -9.19 -11.50 13.19
N ASP A 87 -10.09 -12.06 14.00
CA ASP A 87 -11.55 -11.79 13.93
C ASP A 87 -11.93 -10.32 14.11
N THR A 88 -11.08 -9.53 14.75
CA THR A 88 -11.30 -8.07 14.94
C THR A 88 -10.76 -7.21 13.81
N VAL A 89 -10.14 -7.80 12.79
CA VAL A 89 -9.49 -7.06 11.70
C VAL A 89 -10.21 -7.28 10.39
N ALA A 90 -10.58 -6.19 9.72
CA ALA A 90 -11.00 -6.22 8.33
C ALA A 90 -9.76 -6.13 7.42
N PHE A 91 -9.47 -7.19 6.67
CA PHE A 91 -8.38 -7.17 5.69
C PHE A 91 -8.94 -7.00 4.27
N TRP A 92 -8.75 -5.83 3.68
CA TRP A 92 -9.23 -5.47 2.36
C TRP A 92 -8.10 -5.39 1.34
N ALA A 93 -8.25 -6.11 0.23
CA ALA A 93 -7.33 -6.09 -0.91
C ALA A 93 -8.07 -5.61 -2.16
N TYR A 94 -7.61 -4.49 -2.75
CA TYR A 94 -8.26 -3.85 -3.89
C TYR A 94 -7.60 -4.22 -5.20
N THR A 95 -8.43 -4.47 -6.23
CA THR A 95 -7.96 -4.80 -7.57
C THR A 95 -8.99 -4.44 -8.65
N SER A 96 -8.66 -4.70 -9.92
CA SER A 96 -9.59 -4.60 -11.05
C SER A 96 -10.45 -5.85 -11.20
N ARG A 97 -11.62 -5.72 -11.84
CA ARG A 97 -12.46 -6.88 -12.21
C ARG A 97 -11.72 -7.91 -13.05
N ALA A 98 -10.81 -7.50 -13.90
CA ALA A 98 -10.04 -8.43 -14.73
C ALA A 98 -9.16 -9.34 -13.86
N ILE A 99 -8.41 -8.76 -12.93
CA ILE A 99 -7.57 -9.53 -11.99
C ILE A 99 -8.46 -10.39 -11.08
N TYR A 100 -9.56 -9.86 -10.56
CA TYR A 100 -10.51 -10.62 -9.75
C TYR A 100 -10.98 -11.89 -10.47
N GLY A 101 -11.36 -11.79 -11.76
CA GLY A 101 -11.74 -12.97 -12.55
C GLY A 101 -10.62 -13.99 -12.71
N TRP A 102 -9.37 -13.55 -12.83
CA TRP A 102 -8.22 -14.47 -12.86
C TRP A 102 -8.02 -15.18 -11.52
N LEU A 103 -8.13 -14.45 -10.41
CA LEU A 103 -8.05 -15.03 -9.06
C LEU A 103 -9.14 -16.07 -8.83
N GLU A 104 -10.35 -15.82 -9.32
CA GLU A 104 -11.48 -16.76 -9.25
C GLU A 104 -11.19 -18.01 -10.05
N ASN A 105 -10.79 -17.87 -11.31
CA ASN A 105 -10.52 -18.98 -12.23
C ASN A 105 -9.38 -19.90 -11.76
N CYS A 106 -8.34 -19.36 -11.13
CA CYS A 106 -7.22 -20.15 -10.62
C CYS A 106 -7.43 -20.66 -9.17
N GLY A 107 -8.55 -20.32 -8.53
CA GLY A 107 -8.88 -20.75 -7.17
C GLY A 107 -8.22 -19.93 -6.05
N LEU A 108 -7.39 -18.94 -6.40
CA LEU A 108 -6.67 -18.10 -5.44
C LEU A 108 -7.62 -17.23 -4.61
N LEU A 109 -8.71 -16.73 -5.24
CA LEU A 109 -9.74 -15.98 -4.56
C LEU A 109 -10.36 -16.78 -3.39
N LYS A 110 -10.64 -18.07 -3.60
CA LYS A 110 -11.19 -18.95 -2.57
C LYS A 110 -10.21 -19.14 -1.41
N ALA A 111 -8.91 -19.28 -1.71
CA ALA A 111 -7.88 -19.42 -0.68
C ALA A 111 -7.76 -18.14 0.17
N LEU A 112 -7.72 -16.96 -0.46
CA LEU A 112 -7.67 -15.67 0.21
C LEU A 112 -8.91 -15.41 1.06
N THR A 113 -10.11 -15.67 0.53
CA THR A 113 -11.37 -15.52 1.27
C THR A 113 -11.42 -16.45 2.47
N LYS A 114 -10.97 -17.71 2.33
CA LYS A 114 -10.87 -18.65 3.44
C LYS A 114 -9.91 -18.16 4.53
N ALA A 115 -8.86 -17.45 4.16
CA ALA A 115 -7.93 -16.85 5.11
C ALA A 115 -8.47 -15.56 5.76
N GLY A 116 -9.66 -15.07 5.37
CA GLY A 116 -10.28 -13.86 5.91
C GLY A 116 -9.94 -12.58 5.14
N VAL A 117 -9.32 -12.68 3.96
CA VAL A 117 -9.07 -11.53 3.09
C VAL A 117 -10.29 -11.25 2.23
N MET A 118 -10.78 -10.02 2.26
CA MET A 118 -11.84 -9.55 1.38
C MET A 118 -11.23 -8.87 0.15
N VAL A 119 -11.42 -9.47 -1.02
CA VAL A 119 -10.98 -8.89 -2.30
C VAL A 119 -12.10 -8.03 -2.88
N LEU A 120 -11.80 -6.75 -3.12
CA LEU A 120 -12.73 -5.73 -3.58
C LEU A 120 -12.31 -5.19 -4.95
N THR A 121 -13.30 -4.93 -5.81
CA THR A 121 -13.03 -4.50 -7.19
C THR A 121 -13.38 -3.05 -7.44
N ASP A 122 -12.62 -2.41 -8.33
CA ASP A 122 -12.90 -1.11 -8.95
C ASP A 122 -13.20 0.03 -7.96
N GLY A 123 -12.78 -0.12 -6.72
CA GLY A 123 -13.06 0.83 -5.65
C GLY A 123 -11.79 1.41 -5.04
N CYS A 124 -12.01 2.32 -4.10
CA CYS A 124 -10.97 2.86 -3.24
C CYS A 124 -11.50 2.90 -1.81
N PRO A 125 -10.77 2.40 -0.81
CA PRO A 125 -11.25 2.43 0.58
C PRO A 125 -11.65 3.84 1.04
N LEU A 126 -10.97 4.87 0.56
CA LEU A 126 -11.23 6.26 0.94
C LEU A 126 -12.50 6.86 0.32
N GLN A 127 -13.14 6.19 -0.63
CA GLN A 127 -14.38 6.66 -1.27
C GLN A 127 -15.66 6.22 -0.54
N TYR A 128 -15.55 5.32 0.42
CA TYR A 128 -16.69 4.93 1.24
C TYR A 128 -17.05 6.05 2.22
N PRO A 129 -18.34 6.34 2.43
CA PRO A 129 -18.77 7.37 3.37
C PRO A 129 -18.26 7.06 4.78
N LYS A 130 -17.72 8.07 5.48
CA LYS A 130 -17.25 7.92 6.87
C LYS A 130 -18.26 7.26 7.81
N LYS A 131 -19.54 7.47 7.55
CA LYS A 131 -20.64 6.87 8.33
C LYS A 131 -20.67 5.32 8.30
N THR A 132 -20.01 4.71 7.31
CA THR A 132 -19.92 3.25 7.18
C THR A 132 -18.66 2.66 7.78
N TRP A 133 -17.74 3.52 8.28
CA TRP A 133 -16.46 3.12 8.83
C TRP A 133 -16.52 3.11 10.36
N SER A 134 -16.59 1.94 10.94
CA SER A 134 -16.48 1.74 12.39
C SER A 134 -15.03 1.48 12.84
N PHE A 135 -14.05 1.78 11.99
CA PHE A 135 -12.63 1.54 12.28
C PHE A 135 -12.03 2.65 13.14
N SER A 136 -11.14 2.27 14.04
CA SER A 136 -10.39 3.16 14.92
C SER A 136 -8.94 3.34 14.47
N SER A 137 -8.39 2.38 13.73
CA SER A 137 -7.02 2.45 13.21
C SER A 137 -6.85 1.60 11.95
N ALA A 138 -5.96 2.03 11.05
CA ALA A 138 -5.65 1.32 9.83
C ALA A 138 -4.15 1.04 9.67
N PHE A 139 -3.82 0.05 8.83
CA PHE A 139 -2.46 -0.24 8.42
C PHE A 139 -2.40 -0.56 6.92
N SER A 140 -1.35 -0.12 6.23
CA SER A 140 -1.26 -0.29 4.78
C SER A 140 0.18 -0.33 4.28
N ASN A 141 0.40 -1.00 3.14
CA ASN A 141 1.64 -0.95 2.38
C ASN A 141 1.66 0.17 1.32
N SER A 142 0.64 1.00 1.28
CA SER A 142 0.48 2.06 0.28
C SER A 142 0.75 3.45 0.84
N VAL A 143 1.84 4.07 0.40
CA VAL A 143 2.14 5.49 0.70
C VAL A 143 0.99 6.40 0.27
N LYS A 144 0.36 6.14 -0.88
CA LYS A 144 -0.79 6.91 -1.37
C LYS A 144 -1.98 6.82 -0.42
N PHE A 145 -2.33 5.60 0.00
CA PHE A 145 -3.43 5.40 0.95
C PHE A 145 -3.15 6.11 2.27
N VAL A 146 -1.97 5.90 2.86
CA VAL A 146 -1.59 6.47 4.14
C VAL A 146 -1.59 8.00 4.10
N ASN A 147 -1.05 8.61 3.03
CA ASN A 147 -1.02 10.06 2.87
C ASN A 147 -2.43 10.70 2.88
N TYR A 148 -3.42 10.03 2.29
CA TYR A 148 -4.79 10.54 2.24
C TYR A 148 -5.67 10.08 3.41
N CYS A 149 -5.39 8.92 4.01
CA CYS A 149 -6.26 8.29 4.99
C CYS A 149 -6.56 9.25 6.16
N TYR A 150 -5.54 9.67 6.87
CA TYR A 150 -5.73 10.54 8.03
C TYR A 150 -6.33 11.89 7.66
N SER A 151 -5.84 12.54 6.60
CA SER A 151 -6.31 13.86 6.18
C SER A 151 -7.77 13.87 5.71
N GLN A 152 -8.23 12.81 5.03
CA GLN A 152 -9.59 12.73 4.51
C GLN A 152 -10.59 12.12 5.48
N THR A 153 -10.17 11.17 6.31
CA THR A 153 -11.08 10.40 7.15
C THR A 153 -10.92 10.68 8.64
N GLY A 154 -9.76 11.19 9.07
CA GLY A 154 -9.37 11.30 10.48
C GLY A 154 -8.94 9.96 11.09
N LEU A 155 -8.91 8.86 10.32
CA LEU A 155 -8.52 7.55 10.79
C LEU A 155 -6.99 7.47 10.94
N PRO A 156 -6.46 7.23 12.14
CA PRO A 156 -5.04 7.01 12.34
C PRO A 156 -4.54 5.81 11.52
N VAL A 157 -3.38 5.95 10.90
CA VAL A 157 -2.87 4.92 10.00
C VAL A 157 -1.37 4.70 10.16
N GLY A 158 -0.96 3.44 10.10
CA GLY A 158 0.43 2.99 10.03
C GLY A 158 0.83 2.57 8.61
N TYR A 159 2.13 2.55 8.35
CA TYR A 159 2.73 2.15 7.08
C TYR A 159 3.77 1.06 7.30
N GLY A 160 3.76 0.03 6.44
CA GLY A 160 4.73 -1.05 6.44
C GLY A 160 4.76 -1.82 5.13
N SER A 161 5.54 -2.88 5.07
CA SER A 161 5.58 -3.81 3.94
C SER A 161 4.29 -4.63 3.81
N LEU A 162 4.11 -5.35 2.70
CA LEU A 162 3.01 -6.31 2.56
C LEU A 162 3.08 -7.41 3.64
N ALA A 163 4.28 -7.89 3.95
CA ALA A 163 4.50 -8.85 5.04
C ALA A 163 4.08 -8.28 6.40
N ASP A 164 4.40 -7.00 6.70
CA ASP A 164 3.94 -6.33 7.92
C ASP A 164 2.41 -6.20 7.96
N CYS A 165 1.77 -5.94 6.81
CA CYS A 165 0.32 -5.89 6.69
C CYS A 165 -0.32 -7.25 7.02
N VAL A 166 0.21 -8.34 6.46
CA VAL A 166 -0.27 -9.70 6.75
C VAL A 166 -0.06 -10.05 8.22
N GLU A 167 1.15 -9.79 8.75
CA GLU A 167 1.46 -10.07 10.15
C GLU A 167 0.55 -9.29 11.11
N SER A 168 0.30 -8.01 10.80
CA SER A 168 -0.60 -7.17 11.58
C SER A 168 -2.04 -7.68 11.54
N ALA A 169 -2.51 -8.08 10.36
CA ALA A 169 -3.86 -8.62 10.19
C ALA A 169 -4.06 -9.94 10.93
N VAL A 170 -3.08 -10.83 10.90
CA VAL A 170 -3.16 -12.12 11.59
C VAL A 170 -3.08 -11.99 13.11
N ARG A 171 -2.27 -11.04 13.60
CA ARG A 171 -2.10 -10.83 15.06
C ARG A 171 -3.11 -9.89 15.70
N GLY A 172 -3.91 -9.17 14.91
CA GLY A 172 -4.83 -8.16 15.43
C GLY A 172 -4.13 -6.94 16.05
N LYS A 173 -2.87 -6.69 15.72
CA LYS A 173 -2.09 -5.55 16.20
C LYS A 173 -1.01 -5.16 15.20
N ILE A 174 -0.59 -3.90 15.21
CA ILE A 174 0.45 -3.42 14.32
C ILE A 174 1.77 -4.17 14.60
N CYS A 175 2.25 -4.86 13.58
CA CYS A 175 3.54 -5.55 13.55
C CYS A 175 4.37 -4.90 12.45
N ARG A 176 5.44 -4.21 12.82
CA ARG A 176 6.35 -3.58 11.88
C ARG A 176 7.74 -4.24 11.98
N GLY A 177 8.18 -4.84 10.88
CA GLY A 177 9.55 -5.31 10.75
C GLY A 177 10.57 -4.18 10.77
N ARG A 178 11.85 -4.51 10.82
CA ARG A 178 12.88 -3.50 10.60
C ARG A 178 12.80 -3.03 9.14
N SER A 179 12.72 -1.72 8.94
CA SER A 179 12.81 -1.12 7.61
C SER A 179 14.06 -1.66 6.89
N SER A 180 13.89 -2.08 5.63
CA SER A 180 15.01 -2.54 4.77
C SER A 180 16.05 -1.43 4.50
N TRP A 181 15.75 -0.21 4.91
CA TRP A 181 16.60 0.98 4.75
C TRP A 181 17.45 1.31 6.00
N ARG A 182 17.50 0.41 7.00
CA ARG A 182 18.34 0.56 8.19
C ARG A 182 19.69 -0.12 8.02
#